data_69c4f872197667e84f39ea9a5c329009
#
_entry.id   69c4f872197667e84f39ea9a5c329009
#
_cell.length_a   1.000
_cell.length_b   1.000
_cell.length_c   1.000
_cell.angle_alpha   90.00
_cell.angle_beta   90.00
_cell.angle_gamma   90.00
#
_symmetry.space_group_name_H-M   'P 1'
#
loop_
_entity.id
_entity.type
_entity.pdbx_description
1 polymer ?
#
loop_
_entity_poly.entity_id
_entity_poly.type
_entity_poly.pdbx_seq_one_letter_code
_entity_poly.pdbx_strand_id
1 'polypeptide(L)'
;MNFDGKEELIKRIGDNLQYCIEKRAISQGELIKKIKEKRGYDISQPYLSRIIKGDLGHIPAVALVSICEALEVDIQKIFWENLNEKKLLESRPKEKENKIVFAAKESEFEKYLGKYHCYFYPTISSETMEEMLYGTLEFQLDKHTKECLANFTLYTSEENGDSGKKEYAGRLLLSNSYNCCYCYLVNELFGEVSFLMFEGFSSNTKSLSCRMAAVLTPSAGGTRDATCHRMFLSKKKLSELGISVVAPHLKMNTAEIYITEDRLKEFFSEMNVPEKFQKTITCLTEPEKFYVLREEHFWGFGNKNMKGYNKNLFITKLREKSNAPNYHKIGKKVDDMLYKYMYKSKEKEKFFDENTQ
;
A
#
# COMPACT_ATOMS: atom_id res chain seq x y z
N MET A 1 -27.56 16.08 -14.22
CA MET A 1 -27.58 16.12 -12.75
C MET A 1 -29.04 16.06 -12.33
N ASN A 2 -29.50 14.92 -11.81
CA ASN A 2 -30.86 14.78 -11.31
C ASN A 2 -30.98 15.52 -9.97
N PHE A 3 -32.02 16.32 -9.83
CA PHE A 3 -32.28 17.18 -8.66
C PHE A 3 -32.87 16.44 -7.45
N ASP A 4 -32.69 15.14 -7.31
CA ASP A 4 -32.96 14.42 -6.06
C ASP A 4 -32.01 14.81 -4.92
N GLY A 5 -30.99 15.62 -5.20
CA GLY A 5 -30.02 16.12 -4.24
C GLY A 5 -30.33 17.49 -3.60
N LYS A 6 -31.50 18.11 -3.86
CA LYS A 6 -31.78 19.47 -3.33
C LYS A 6 -31.94 19.46 -1.81
N GLU A 7 -32.71 18.53 -1.30
CA GLU A 7 -32.93 18.39 0.14
C GLU A 7 -31.64 17.99 0.86
N GLU A 8 -30.88 17.09 0.26
CA GLU A 8 -29.58 16.67 0.78
C GLU A 8 -28.55 17.82 0.79
N LEU A 9 -28.54 18.67 -0.24
CA LEU A 9 -27.68 19.85 -0.28
C LEU A 9 -28.06 20.86 0.80
N ILE A 10 -29.37 21.15 1.00
CA ILE A 10 -29.85 22.08 2.01
C ILE A 10 -29.52 21.56 3.41
N LYS A 11 -29.71 20.28 3.63
CA LYS A 11 -29.33 19.63 4.90
C LYS A 11 -27.82 19.75 5.16
N ARG A 12 -27.00 19.47 4.18
CA ARG A 12 -25.54 19.62 4.29
C ARG A 12 -25.11 21.05 4.61
N ILE A 13 -25.71 22.04 3.95
CA ILE A 13 -25.48 23.44 4.27
C ILE A 13 -25.81 23.74 5.73
N GLY A 14 -26.96 23.28 6.21
CA GLY A 14 -27.38 23.44 7.60
C GLY A 14 -26.39 22.81 8.59
N ASP A 15 -26.01 21.58 8.36
CA ASP A 15 -25.04 20.82 9.18
C ASP A 15 -23.67 21.52 9.23
N ASN A 16 -23.21 22.04 8.08
CA ASN A 16 -21.95 22.77 8.00
C ASN A 16 -22.00 24.11 8.74
N LEU A 17 -23.12 24.83 8.66
CA LEU A 17 -23.31 26.08 9.40
C LEU A 17 -23.37 25.81 10.91
N GLN A 18 -24.08 24.78 11.34
CA GLN A 18 -24.12 24.35 12.76
C GLN A 18 -22.71 24.05 13.26
N TYR A 19 -21.94 23.28 12.51
CA TYR A 19 -20.54 23.00 12.84
C TYR A 19 -19.69 24.26 12.99
N CYS A 20 -19.83 25.23 12.09
CA CYS A 20 -19.08 26.48 12.16
C CYS A 20 -19.46 27.34 13.37
N ILE A 21 -20.73 27.34 13.76
CA ILE A 21 -21.25 28.03 14.96
C ILE A 21 -20.65 27.40 16.22
N GLU A 22 -20.73 26.08 16.33
CA GLU A 22 -20.16 25.32 17.46
C GLU A 22 -18.65 25.52 17.57
N LYS A 23 -17.92 25.43 16.46
CA LYS A 23 -16.46 25.58 16.43
C LYS A 23 -16.00 26.97 16.89
N ARG A 24 -16.81 27.99 16.66
CA ARG A 24 -16.54 29.36 17.11
C ARG A 24 -17.10 29.69 18.49
N ALA A 25 -17.82 28.75 19.09
CA ALA A 25 -18.47 28.90 20.39
C ALA A 25 -19.34 30.18 20.49
N ILE A 26 -20.03 30.56 19.39
CA ILE A 26 -20.93 31.69 19.34
C ILE A 26 -22.38 31.24 19.39
N SER A 27 -23.23 32.01 20.07
CA SER A 27 -24.67 31.77 20.09
C SER A 27 -25.33 32.27 18.79
N GLN A 28 -26.53 31.70 18.48
CA GLN A 28 -27.32 32.19 17.33
C GLN A 28 -27.67 33.68 17.46
N GLY A 29 -27.92 34.18 18.70
CA GLY A 29 -28.16 35.60 18.93
C GLY A 29 -26.98 36.49 18.61
N GLU A 30 -25.76 36.07 18.99
CA GLU A 30 -24.52 36.80 18.65
C GLU A 30 -24.26 36.76 17.15
N LEU A 31 -24.55 35.64 16.50
CA LEU A 31 -24.42 35.53 15.04
C LEU A 31 -25.35 36.50 14.30
N ILE A 32 -26.61 36.58 14.74
CA ILE A 32 -27.61 37.53 14.21
C ILE A 32 -27.10 38.97 14.35
N LYS A 33 -26.57 39.33 15.53
CA LYS A 33 -26.00 40.65 15.77
C LYS A 33 -24.83 40.95 14.83
N LYS A 34 -23.91 39.99 14.64
CA LYS A 34 -22.78 40.13 13.71
C LYS A 34 -23.23 40.27 12.25
N ILE A 35 -24.27 39.54 11.82
CA ILE A 35 -24.84 39.66 10.47
C ILE A 35 -25.37 41.07 10.24
N LYS A 36 -26.11 41.60 11.22
CA LYS A 36 -26.68 42.96 11.14
C LYS A 36 -25.54 44.01 11.11
N GLU A 37 -24.53 43.89 11.96
CA GLU A 37 -23.40 44.81 12.02
C GLU A 37 -22.56 44.81 10.73
N LYS A 38 -22.27 43.62 10.17
CA LYS A 38 -21.40 43.53 8.99
C LYS A 38 -22.11 43.87 7.65
N ARG A 39 -23.40 43.55 7.52
CA ARG A 39 -24.12 43.64 6.24
C ARG A 39 -25.45 44.41 6.30
N GLY A 40 -25.87 44.86 7.47
CA GLY A 40 -27.17 45.47 7.63
C GLY A 40 -28.38 44.55 7.33
N TYR A 41 -28.11 43.23 7.26
CA TYR A 41 -29.12 42.25 6.92
C TYR A 41 -29.82 41.75 8.18
N ASP A 42 -31.14 41.96 8.25
CA ASP A 42 -31.94 41.51 9.40
C ASP A 42 -32.40 40.06 9.18
N ILE A 43 -31.94 39.16 10.05
CA ILE A 43 -32.36 37.76 10.06
C ILE A 43 -33.02 37.46 11.42
N SER A 44 -34.21 36.85 11.39
CA SER A 44 -34.85 36.42 12.63
C SER A 44 -34.29 35.13 13.17
N GLN A 45 -34.27 34.96 14.50
CA GLN A 45 -33.75 33.72 15.11
C GLN A 45 -34.49 32.44 14.65
N PRO A 46 -35.85 32.45 14.52
CA PRO A 46 -36.55 31.27 13.99
C PRO A 46 -36.14 30.93 12.55
N TYR A 47 -35.87 31.95 11.74
CA TYR A 47 -35.46 31.74 10.35
C TYR A 47 -34.04 31.20 10.26
N LEU A 48 -33.09 31.74 11.01
CA LEU A 48 -31.73 31.20 11.13
C LEU A 48 -31.74 29.74 11.62
N SER A 49 -32.56 29.44 12.65
CA SER A 49 -32.71 28.09 13.17
C SER A 49 -33.20 27.09 12.11
N ARG A 50 -34.13 27.51 11.25
CA ARG A 50 -34.63 26.67 10.13
C ARG A 50 -33.60 26.45 9.06
N ILE A 51 -32.74 27.46 8.75
CA ILE A 51 -31.60 27.30 7.84
C ILE A 51 -30.65 26.25 8.40
N ILE A 52 -30.29 26.34 9.66
CA ILE A 52 -29.35 25.43 10.34
C ILE A 52 -29.90 24.00 10.40
N LYS A 53 -31.20 23.83 10.61
CA LYS A 53 -31.86 22.52 10.62
C LYS A 53 -32.06 21.92 9.23
N GLY A 54 -31.84 22.68 8.17
CA GLY A 54 -32.13 22.23 6.81
C GLY A 54 -33.63 22.14 6.50
N ASP A 55 -34.48 22.83 7.28
CA ASP A 55 -35.96 22.77 7.21
C ASP A 55 -36.55 23.79 6.20
N LEU A 56 -35.75 24.29 5.26
CA LEU A 56 -36.16 25.26 4.27
C LEU A 56 -36.11 24.68 2.87
N GLY A 57 -37.15 24.87 2.09
CA GLY A 57 -37.14 24.47 0.67
C GLY A 57 -36.17 25.27 -0.21
N HIS A 58 -35.73 26.43 0.24
CA HIS A 58 -34.67 27.24 -0.38
C HIS A 58 -34.05 28.20 0.64
N ILE A 59 -32.78 28.52 0.43
CA ILE A 59 -32.05 29.54 1.22
C ILE A 59 -31.70 30.68 0.28
N PRO A 60 -32.16 31.94 0.55
CA PRO A 60 -31.77 33.08 -0.26
C PRO A 60 -30.24 33.27 -0.23
N ALA A 61 -29.65 33.51 -1.39
CA ALA A 61 -28.21 33.67 -1.51
C ALA A 61 -27.65 34.78 -0.59
N VAL A 62 -28.40 35.90 -0.47
CA VAL A 62 -28.01 37.02 0.41
C VAL A 62 -27.93 36.58 1.88
N ALA A 63 -28.88 35.79 2.34
CA ALA A 63 -28.87 35.26 3.70
C ALA A 63 -27.64 34.37 3.93
N LEU A 64 -27.39 33.45 3.00
CA LEU A 64 -26.26 32.52 3.11
C LEU A 64 -24.91 33.24 3.07
N VAL A 65 -24.72 34.18 2.15
CA VAL A 65 -23.52 35.02 2.09
C VAL A 65 -23.30 35.79 3.40
N SER A 66 -24.36 36.43 3.92
CA SER A 66 -24.27 37.20 5.15
C SER A 66 -23.92 36.34 6.36
N ILE A 67 -24.44 35.12 6.45
CA ILE A 67 -24.10 34.16 7.49
C ILE A 67 -22.65 33.69 7.34
N CYS A 68 -22.21 33.35 6.15
CA CYS A 68 -20.84 32.90 5.89
C CYS A 68 -19.80 33.97 6.24
N GLU A 69 -20.07 35.22 5.88
CA GLU A 69 -19.19 36.35 6.23
C GLU A 69 -19.17 36.65 7.73
N ALA A 70 -20.32 36.59 8.41
CA ALA A 70 -20.36 36.77 9.85
C ALA A 70 -19.62 35.63 10.58
N LEU A 71 -19.64 34.44 9.99
CA LEU A 71 -18.88 33.27 10.45
C LEU A 71 -17.44 33.23 9.89
N GLU A 72 -17.04 34.18 9.03
CA GLU A 72 -15.72 34.19 8.39
C GLU A 72 -15.35 32.84 7.76
N VAL A 73 -16.30 32.25 7.02
CA VAL A 73 -16.15 30.96 6.36
C VAL A 73 -16.36 31.14 4.87
N ASP A 74 -15.55 30.45 4.09
CA ASP A 74 -15.71 30.41 2.64
C ASP A 74 -17.03 29.70 2.28
N ILE A 75 -17.85 30.39 1.50
CA ILE A 75 -19.14 29.89 1.04
C ILE A 75 -18.99 28.59 0.23
N GLN A 76 -17.90 28.44 -0.54
CA GLN A 76 -17.63 27.21 -1.29
C GLN A 76 -17.46 25.99 -0.38
N LYS A 77 -16.82 26.18 0.78
CA LYS A 77 -16.68 25.10 1.78
C LYS A 77 -18.03 24.67 2.34
N ILE A 78 -18.94 25.62 2.56
CA ILE A 78 -20.30 25.32 3.06
C ILE A 78 -21.10 24.49 2.04
N PHE A 79 -20.89 24.70 0.74
CA PHE A 79 -21.60 23.97 -0.32
C PHE A 79 -21.01 22.59 -0.63
N TRP A 80 -19.68 22.51 -0.71
CA TRP A 80 -19.01 21.36 -1.34
C TRP A 80 -18.29 20.44 -0.39
N GLU A 81 -17.93 20.93 0.82
CA GLU A 81 -17.25 20.11 1.81
C GLU A 81 -18.27 19.56 2.83
N ASN A 82 -18.01 18.40 3.42
CA ASN A 82 -18.72 17.88 4.58
C ASN A 82 -17.89 18.20 5.83
N LEU A 83 -18.13 19.39 6.42
CA LEU A 83 -17.36 19.86 7.57
C LEU A 83 -17.63 19.04 8.85
N ASN A 84 -18.79 18.37 8.94
CA ASN A 84 -19.12 17.46 10.04
C ASN A 84 -18.37 16.13 9.95
N GLU A 85 -18.11 15.61 8.76
CA GLU A 85 -17.23 14.43 8.61
C GLU A 85 -15.80 14.76 9.02
N LYS A 86 -15.35 15.99 8.77
CA LYS A 86 -14.08 16.48 9.34
C LYS A 86 -14.10 16.48 10.87
N LYS A 87 -15.24 16.79 11.51
CA LYS A 87 -15.40 16.70 12.98
C LYS A 87 -15.36 15.25 13.47
N LEU A 88 -15.98 14.32 12.75
CA LEU A 88 -15.88 12.88 13.03
C LEU A 88 -14.46 12.33 12.83
N LEU A 89 -13.70 12.92 11.91
CA LEU A 89 -12.28 12.66 11.73
C LEU A 89 -11.41 13.37 12.78
N GLU A 90 -11.80 14.57 13.24
CA GLU A 90 -11.14 15.34 14.31
C GLU A 90 -11.54 14.89 15.72
N SER A 91 -12.72 14.27 15.93
CA SER A 91 -13.20 13.71 17.22
C SER A 91 -12.76 12.26 17.46
N ARG A 92 -12.19 11.59 16.46
CA ARG A 92 -11.37 10.42 16.72
C ARG A 92 -10.25 10.83 17.66
N PRO A 93 -9.93 10.05 18.73
CA PRO A 93 -8.89 10.40 19.69
C PRO A 93 -7.67 10.83 18.89
N LYS A 94 -7.12 12.05 19.16
CA LYS A 94 -6.06 12.73 18.37
C LYS A 94 -5.26 11.71 17.57
N GLU A 95 -5.75 11.40 16.38
CA GLU A 95 -5.03 10.56 15.46
C GLU A 95 -3.70 11.27 15.32
N LYS A 96 -2.66 10.56 15.71
CA LYS A 96 -1.29 10.96 15.44
C LYS A 96 -1.33 11.60 14.07
N GLU A 97 -1.08 12.90 13.98
CA GLU A 97 -1.14 13.68 12.74
C GLU A 97 -0.69 12.78 11.58
N ASN A 98 -1.45 12.75 10.48
CA ASN A 98 -1.14 11.97 9.28
C ASN A 98 0.18 12.44 8.66
N LYS A 99 1.27 12.28 9.37
CA LYS A 99 2.59 12.74 8.97
C LYS A 99 3.47 11.54 8.66
N ILE A 100 4.09 11.63 7.52
CA ILE A 100 5.30 10.86 7.27
C ILE A 100 6.38 11.47 8.16
N VAL A 101 6.98 10.65 8.99
CA VAL A 101 8.02 11.06 9.92
C VAL A 101 9.35 10.96 9.20
N PHE A 102 9.93 12.11 8.86
CA PHE A 102 11.25 12.21 8.25
C PHE A 102 12.37 12.26 9.30
N ALA A 103 12.10 12.97 10.39
CA ALA A 103 12.98 13.08 11.54
C ALA A 103 12.13 13.00 12.81
N ALA A 104 12.55 12.23 13.78
CA ALA A 104 11.78 11.99 14.99
C ALA A 104 12.68 11.81 16.21
N LYS A 105 12.04 11.77 17.38
CA LYS A 105 12.71 11.36 18.59
C LYS A 105 13.23 9.92 18.44
N GLU A 106 14.35 9.63 19.09
CA GLU A 106 15.00 8.31 19.06
C GLU A 106 14.01 7.14 19.30
N SER A 107 13.10 7.31 20.24
CA SER A 107 12.08 6.30 20.59
C SER A 107 11.17 5.87 19.43
N GLU A 108 11.01 6.68 18.38
CA GLU A 108 10.18 6.30 17.23
C GLU A 108 10.93 5.36 16.27
N PHE A 109 12.23 5.57 16.09
CA PHE A 109 13.07 4.74 15.23
C PHE A 109 13.73 3.57 15.95
N GLU A 110 13.85 3.59 17.29
CA GLU A 110 14.59 2.62 18.09
C GLU A 110 14.32 1.15 17.70
N LYS A 111 13.06 0.80 17.49
CA LYS A 111 12.66 -0.57 17.12
C LYS A 111 13.14 -1.01 15.73
N TYR A 112 13.52 -0.06 14.87
CA TYR A 112 14.02 -0.32 13.52
C TYR A 112 15.55 -0.35 13.46
N LEU A 113 16.23 0.31 14.41
CA LEU A 113 17.68 0.48 14.39
C LEU A 113 18.42 -0.87 14.40
N GLY A 114 19.60 -0.86 13.81
CA GLY A 114 20.52 -1.97 13.71
C GLY A 114 20.54 -2.61 12.33
N LYS A 115 21.25 -3.73 12.24
CA LYS A 115 21.56 -4.45 11.02
C LYS A 115 20.51 -5.51 10.71
N TYR A 116 20.13 -5.57 9.44
CA TYR A 116 19.26 -6.59 8.86
C TYR A 116 20.00 -7.33 7.74
N HIS A 117 19.85 -8.64 7.70
CA HIS A 117 20.25 -9.50 6.60
C HIS A 117 19.14 -9.56 5.57
N CYS A 118 19.46 -9.29 4.31
CA CYS A 118 18.52 -9.12 3.22
C CYS A 118 18.67 -10.25 2.19
N TYR A 119 17.55 -10.85 1.82
CA TYR A 119 17.51 -11.97 0.87
C TYR A 119 16.47 -11.69 -0.21
N PHE A 120 16.83 -11.82 -1.49
CA PHE A 120 15.95 -11.59 -2.63
C PHE A 120 16.49 -12.27 -3.89
N TYR A 121 15.62 -12.48 -4.87
CA TYR A 121 16.06 -13.00 -6.17
C TYR A 121 16.58 -11.88 -7.07
N PRO A 122 17.58 -12.16 -7.91
CA PRO A 122 18.07 -11.21 -8.89
C PRO A 122 16.96 -10.79 -9.85
N THR A 123 17.04 -9.55 -10.34
CA THR A 123 16.08 -8.96 -11.28
C THR A 123 16.53 -9.12 -12.74
N ILE A 124 17.36 -10.11 -13.01
CA ILE A 124 17.81 -10.49 -14.36
C ILE A 124 16.92 -11.61 -14.89
N SER A 125 16.50 -11.50 -16.15
CA SER A 125 15.81 -12.56 -16.89
C SER A 125 16.82 -13.56 -17.46
N SER A 126 17.56 -14.28 -16.63
CA SER A 126 18.35 -15.40 -17.12
C SER A 126 17.77 -16.70 -16.59
N GLU A 127 17.58 -17.67 -17.49
CA GLU A 127 17.05 -19.01 -17.17
C GLU A 127 17.93 -19.77 -16.17
N THR A 128 19.14 -19.28 -15.89
CA THR A 128 20.16 -19.95 -15.09
C THR A 128 20.36 -19.38 -13.68
N MET A 129 19.77 -18.20 -13.33
CA MET A 129 19.98 -17.61 -12.02
C MET A 129 18.80 -17.89 -11.06
N GLU A 130 18.80 -19.08 -10.48
CA GLU A 130 17.94 -19.42 -9.34
C GLU A 130 18.57 -19.06 -7.98
N GLU A 131 19.80 -18.57 -7.98
CA GLU A 131 20.50 -18.24 -6.74
C GLU A 131 20.00 -16.93 -6.14
N MET A 132 19.75 -16.99 -4.84
CA MET A 132 19.29 -15.85 -4.08
C MET A 132 20.45 -14.92 -3.76
N LEU A 133 20.22 -13.62 -3.97
CA LEU A 133 21.17 -12.59 -3.58
C LEU A 133 21.08 -12.31 -2.09
N TYR A 134 22.23 -11.96 -1.53
CA TYR A 134 22.38 -11.59 -0.14
C TYR A 134 22.91 -10.16 -0.03
N GLY A 135 22.36 -9.43 0.93
CA GLY A 135 22.82 -8.08 1.28
C GLY A 135 22.62 -7.79 2.76
N THR A 136 23.05 -6.61 3.19
CA THR A 136 22.81 -6.12 4.54
C THR A 136 22.26 -4.72 4.49
N LEU A 137 21.21 -4.45 5.25
CA LEU A 137 20.60 -3.11 5.41
C LEU A 137 20.77 -2.69 6.88
N GLU A 138 21.40 -1.56 7.10
CA GLU A 138 21.61 -1.01 8.43
C GLU A 138 20.88 0.29 8.60
N PHE A 139 20.10 0.40 9.68
CA PHE A 139 19.43 1.63 10.08
C PHE A 139 20.13 2.25 11.27
N GLN A 140 20.51 3.54 11.13
CA GLN A 140 21.19 4.30 12.16
C GLN A 140 20.54 5.66 12.32
N LEU A 141 20.37 6.12 13.58
CA LEU A 141 19.85 7.44 13.85
C LEU A 141 20.97 8.48 13.77
N ASP A 142 20.79 9.46 12.90
CA ASP A 142 21.65 10.65 12.93
C ASP A 142 21.27 11.52 14.14
N LYS A 143 22.23 11.71 15.04
CA LYS A 143 22.02 12.47 16.28
C LYS A 143 21.76 13.96 16.05
N HIS A 144 22.24 14.51 14.94
CA HIS A 144 22.10 15.94 14.61
C HIS A 144 20.80 16.22 13.88
N THR A 145 20.54 15.50 12.79
CA THR A 145 19.35 15.71 11.96
C THR A 145 18.11 14.99 12.50
N LYS A 146 18.30 14.01 13.41
CA LYS A 146 17.25 13.13 13.93
C LYS A 146 16.57 12.28 12.83
N GLU A 147 17.22 12.14 11.70
CA GLU A 147 16.80 11.28 10.60
C GLU A 147 17.30 9.86 10.80
N CYS A 148 16.56 8.88 10.30
CA CYS A 148 17.02 7.51 10.30
C CYS A 148 17.71 7.18 8.97
N LEU A 149 19.02 7.12 9.02
CA LEU A 149 19.86 6.78 7.86
C LEU A 149 19.73 5.30 7.56
N ALA A 150 19.77 4.96 6.27
CA ALA A 150 19.72 3.61 5.76
C ALA A 150 20.93 3.34 4.87
N ASN A 151 21.75 2.34 5.21
CA ASN A 151 22.89 1.90 4.42
C ASN A 151 22.65 0.45 3.98
N PHE A 152 22.59 0.22 2.67
CA PHE A 152 22.40 -1.11 2.10
C PHE A 152 23.65 -1.52 1.33
N THR A 153 24.17 -2.70 1.64
CA THR A 153 25.29 -3.31 0.93
C THR A 153 24.80 -4.61 0.28
N LEU A 154 24.85 -4.67 -1.04
CA LEU A 154 24.63 -5.88 -1.80
C LEU A 154 25.96 -6.57 -2.07
N TYR A 155 26.04 -7.86 -1.78
CA TYR A 155 27.20 -8.69 -2.08
C TYR A 155 26.94 -9.43 -3.40
N THR A 156 27.81 -9.23 -4.37
CA THR A 156 27.75 -9.89 -5.69
C THR A 156 28.99 -10.76 -5.86
N SER A 157 28.82 -11.93 -6.48
CA SER A 157 29.96 -12.69 -7.00
C SER A 157 30.33 -12.10 -8.35
N GLU A 158 31.59 -11.67 -8.53
CA GLU A 158 32.11 -11.32 -9.84
C GLU A 158 32.50 -12.59 -10.62
N GLU A 159 32.46 -12.53 -11.96
CA GLU A 159 32.82 -13.65 -12.84
C GLU A 159 34.23 -14.19 -12.59
N ASN A 160 35.11 -13.38 -11.99
CA ASN A 160 36.51 -13.74 -11.68
C ASN A 160 36.67 -14.32 -10.26
N GLY A 161 35.57 -14.55 -9.49
CA GLY A 161 35.63 -15.10 -8.14
C GLY A 161 35.89 -14.07 -7.03
N ASP A 162 36.08 -12.81 -7.38
CA ASP A 162 36.17 -11.72 -6.43
C ASP A 162 34.76 -11.31 -5.95
N SER A 163 34.64 -11.01 -4.65
CA SER A 163 33.37 -10.54 -4.10
C SER A 163 33.18 -9.05 -4.37
N GLY A 164 32.33 -8.72 -5.32
CA GLY A 164 31.90 -7.36 -5.57
C GLY A 164 30.94 -6.84 -4.49
N LYS A 165 30.97 -5.52 -4.25
CA LYS A 165 30.01 -4.84 -3.38
C LYS A 165 29.35 -3.70 -4.10
N LYS A 166 28.01 -3.60 -3.98
CA LYS A 166 27.27 -2.39 -4.33
C LYS A 166 26.73 -1.75 -3.06
N GLU A 167 27.03 -0.48 -2.87
CA GLU A 167 26.61 0.26 -1.67
C GLU A 167 25.58 1.31 -2.05
N TYR A 168 24.55 1.41 -1.21
CA TYR A 168 23.47 2.36 -1.35
C TYR A 168 23.29 3.08 -0.02
N ALA A 169 23.09 4.39 -0.08
CA ALA A 169 22.78 5.23 1.08
C ALA A 169 21.41 5.88 0.92
N GLY A 170 20.70 6.06 2.03
CA GLY A 170 19.39 6.67 2.00
C GLY A 170 18.79 6.87 3.37
N ARG A 171 17.47 6.81 3.46
CA ARG A 171 16.74 7.12 4.70
C ARG A 171 15.50 6.25 4.86
N LEU A 172 15.16 5.97 6.12
CA LEU A 172 13.92 5.35 6.53
C LEU A 172 12.92 6.44 6.92
N LEU A 173 11.72 6.34 6.37
CA LEU A 173 10.58 7.20 6.67
C LEU A 173 9.47 6.35 7.30
N LEU A 174 8.79 6.88 8.30
CA LEU A 174 7.69 6.19 8.97
C LEU A 174 6.36 6.86 8.68
N SER A 175 5.35 6.10 8.35
CA SER A 175 3.97 6.55 8.35
C SER A 175 3.25 5.99 9.57
N ASN A 176 3.04 6.83 10.56
CA ASN A 176 2.34 6.44 11.77
C ASN A 176 0.86 6.11 11.52
N SER A 177 0.24 6.76 10.53
CA SER A 177 -1.17 6.54 10.19
C SER A 177 -1.43 5.19 9.53
N TYR A 178 -0.53 4.79 8.65
CA TYR A 178 -0.68 3.55 7.89
C TYR A 178 0.14 2.39 8.44
N ASN A 179 0.89 2.61 9.53
CA ASN A 179 1.84 1.63 10.08
C ASN A 179 2.75 1.05 8.98
N CYS A 180 3.30 1.93 8.17
CA CYS A 180 4.11 1.59 7.01
C CYS A 180 5.48 2.26 7.11
N CYS A 181 6.49 1.55 6.68
CA CYS A 181 7.86 2.04 6.55
C CYS A 181 8.19 2.19 5.07
N TYR A 182 8.80 3.31 4.73
CA TYR A 182 9.33 3.60 3.41
C TYR A 182 10.83 3.85 3.54
N CYS A 183 11.62 3.18 2.73
CA CYS A 183 13.05 3.42 2.66
C CYS A 183 13.42 3.69 1.22
N TYR A 184 14.10 4.81 0.97
CA TYR A 184 14.74 5.03 -0.32
C TYR A 184 16.25 4.86 -0.18
N LEU A 185 16.86 4.32 -1.21
CA LEU A 185 18.27 3.97 -1.27
C LEU A 185 18.84 4.45 -2.60
N VAL A 186 19.93 5.17 -2.55
CA VAL A 186 20.60 5.75 -3.72
C VAL A 186 22.00 5.18 -3.83
N ASN A 187 22.35 4.69 -5.01
CA ASN A 187 23.73 4.40 -5.40
C ASN A 187 24.17 5.50 -6.37
N GLU A 188 24.98 6.44 -5.88
CA GLU A 188 25.42 7.59 -6.67
C GLU A 188 26.36 7.18 -7.82
N LEU A 189 27.16 6.13 -7.59
CA LEU A 189 28.12 5.65 -8.60
C LEU A 189 27.44 5.17 -9.88
N PHE A 190 26.32 4.47 -9.74
CA PHE A 190 25.55 3.93 -10.86
C PHE A 190 24.31 4.74 -11.21
N GLY A 191 23.98 5.80 -10.45
CA GLY A 191 22.76 6.57 -10.62
C GLY A 191 21.49 5.77 -10.40
N GLU A 192 21.53 4.78 -9.51
CA GLU A 192 20.41 3.88 -9.22
C GLU A 192 19.66 4.35 -7.97
N VAL A 193 18.32 4.31 -8.03
CA VAL A 193 17.46 4.55 -6.88
C VAL A 193 16.56 3.34 -6.67
N SER A 194 16.49 2.88 -5.43
CA SER A 194 15.60 1.78 -5.02
C SER A 194 14.69 2.25 -3.89
N PHE A 195 13.44 1.79 -3.92
CA PHE A 195 12.44 2.07 -2.89
C PHE A 195 11.99 0.77 -2.24
N LEU A 196 12.02 0.75 -0.91
CA LEU A 196 11.51 -0.36 -0.12
C LEU A 196 10.28 0.11 0.64
N MET A 197 9.26 -0.76 0.71
CA MET A 197 8.07 -0.55 1.52
C MET A 197 7.78 -1.82 2.30
N PHE A 198 7.60 -1.69 3.62
CA PHE A 198 7.25 -2.81 4.50
C PHE A 198 6.34 -2.36 5.64
N GLU A 199 5.64 -3.31 6.26
CA GLU A 199 4.77 -3.03 7.39
C GLU A 199 5.60 -2.62 8.61
N GLY A 200 5.18 -1.52 9.26
CA GLY A 200 5.82 -1.01 10.47
C GLY A 200 5.69 -1.98 11.64
N PHE A 201 6.63 -1.88 12.57
CA PHE A 201 6.57 -2.61 13.83
C PHE A 201 5.57 -1.95 14.78
N SER A 202 4.39 -2.53 14.93
CA SER A 202 3.42 -2.04 15.91
C SER A 202 3.87 -2.40 17.33
N SER A 203 3.45 -1.59 18.31
CA SER A 203 3.77 -1.83 19.74
C SER A 203 3.27 -3.19 20.26
N ASN A 204 2.26 -3.76 19.61
CA ASN A 204 1.66 -5.04 19.96
C ASN A 204 2.28 -6.24 19.23
N THR A 205 3.17 -6.03 18.27
CA THR A 205 3.86 -7.11 17.58
C THR A 205 5.18 -7.42 18.28
N LYS A 206 5.26 -8.59 18.90
CA LYS A 206 6.51 -9.09 19.48
C LYS A 206 7.56 -9.47 18.43
N SER A 207 7.23 -9.35 17.15
CA SER A 207 8.09 -9.75 16.05
C SER A 207 8.81 -8.55 15.45
N LEU A 208 9.84 -8.09 16.15
CA LEU A 208 10.74 -7.04 15.65
C LEU A 208 11.91 -7.58 14.83
N SER A 209 11.85 -8.86 14.45
CA SER A 209 13.05 -9.57 13.98
C SER A 209 13.08 -9.79 12.48
N CYS A 210 11.95 -9.78 11.79
CA CYS A 210 11.90 -9.96 10.34
C CYS A 210 10.70 -9.29 9.68
N ARG A 211 10.84 -8.93 8.40
CA ARG A 211 9.81 -8.37 7.54
C ARG A 211 10.00 -8.76 6.09
N MET A 212 8.89 -8.88 5.39
CA MET A 212 8.87 -8.94 3.94
C MET A 212 8.66 -7.52 3.40
N ALA A 213 9.55 -7.08 2.53
CA ALA A 213 9.46 -5.79 1.86
C ALA A 213 9.07 -5.95 0.38
N ALA A 214 8.30 -5.02 -0.14
CA ALA A 214 8.21 -4.74 -1.57
C ALA A 214 9.34 -3.82 -1.95
N VAL A 215 10.02 -4.12 -3.05
CA VAL A 215 11.14 -3.33 -3.56
C VAL A 215 10.84 -2.91 -4.99
N LEU A 216 11.00 -1.63 -5.27
CA LEU A 216 10.98 -1.06 -6.62
C LEU A 216 12.39 -0.59 -6.94
N THR A 217 12.98 -1.14 -7.98
CA THR A 217 14.38 -0.88 -8.37
C THR A 217 14.55 -1.02 -9.89
N PRO A 218 15.56 -0.41 -10.49
CA PRO A 218 15.95 -0.78 -11.85
C PRO A 218 16.36 -2.26 -11.93
N SER A 219 15.99 -2.95 -13.01
CA SER A 219 16.44 -4.31 -13.23
C SER A 219 17.96 -4.36 -13.39
N ALA A 220 18.55 -5.48 -13.00
CA ALA A 220 19.94 -5.75 -13.35
C ALA A 220 20.03 -6.02 -14.86
N GLY A 221 21.15 -5.65 -15.48
CA GLY A 221 21.39 -5.80 -16.92
C GLY A 221 21.33 -4.48 -17.69
N GLY A 222 21.46 -4.56 -19.00
CA GLY A 222 21.66 -3.39 -19.87
C GLY A 222 20.44 -2.49 -20.05
N THR A 223 19.21 -3.03 -19.96
CA THR A 223 17.96 -2.28 -20.19
C THR A 223 17.52 -1.43 -19.01
N ARG A 224 17.85 -1.84 -17.79
CA ARG A 224 17.49 -1.15 -16.55
C ARG A 224 16.00 -0.82 -16.42
N ASP A 225 15.16 -1.77 -16.80
CA ASP A 225 13.71 -1.63 -16.71
C ASP A 225 13.23 -1.50 -15.27
N ALA A 226 12.15 -0.74 -15.05
CA ALA A 226 11.54 -0.62 -13.75
C ALA A 226 11.01 -1.98 -13.27
N THR A 227 11.52 -2.47 -12.15
CA THR A 227 11.22 -3.81 -11.64
C THR A 227 10.72 -3.77 -10.21
N CYS A 228 9.74 -4.61 -9.91
CA CYS A 228 9.24 -4.83 -8.57
C CYS A 228 9.59 -6.26 -8.13
N HIS A 229 10.18 -6.40 -6.95
CA HIS A 229 10.47 -7.71 -6.36
C HIS A 229 10.21 -7.72 -4.86
N ARG A 230 10.35 -8.89 -4.23
CA ARG A 230 10.25 -9.06 -2.78
C ARG A 230 11.63 -9.20 -2.16
N MET A 231 11.79 -8.65 -0.95
CA MET A 231 13.01 -8.79 -0.16
C MET A 231 12.62 -9.21 1.26
N PHE A 232 13.29 -10.22 1.78
CA PHE A 232 13.14 -10.60 3.18
C PHE A 232 14.23 -9.94 4.02
N LEU A 233 13.82 -9.24 5.05
CA LEU A 233 14.67 -8.57 6.04
C LEU A 233 14.67 -9.38 7.32
N SER A 234 15.82 -9.72 7.87
CA SER A 234 15.96 -10.45 9.13
C SER A 234 17.09 -9.87 9.99
N LYS A 235 16.86 -9.69 11.29
CA LYS A 235 17.92 -9.29 12.23
C LYS A 235 18.97 -10.37 12.46
N LYS A 236 18.65 -11.63 12.13
CA LYS A 236 19.59 -12.75 12.19
C LYS A 236 19.87 -13.27 10.79
N LYS A 237 21.11 -13.64 10.53
CA LYS A 237 21.50 -14.28 9.29
C LYS A 237 20.86 -15.67 9.20
N LEU A 238 20.32 -16.01 8.03
CA LEU A 238 19.66 -17.29 7.79
C LEU A 238 20.68 -18.37 7.50
N SER A 239 20.44 -19.57 8.04
CA SER A 239 21.08 -20.81 7.61
C SER A 239 20.53 -21.26 6.25
N GLU A 240 21.11 -22.27 5.64
CA GLU A 240 20.59 -22.88 4.38
C GLU A 240 19.13 -23.33 4.53
N LEU A 241 18.78 -23.92 5.68
CA LEU A 241 17.40 -24.31 5.97
C LEU A 241 16.49 -23.07 6.10
N GLY A 242 16.96 -22.00 6.72
CA GLY A 242 16.22 -20.73 6.80
C GLY A 242 15.98 -20.13 5.41
N ILE A 243 16.98 -20.16 4.54
CA ILE A 243 16.90 -19.73 3.16
C ILE A 243 15.85 -20.55 2.39
N SER A 244 15.87 -21.87 2.50
CA SER A 244 14.91 -22.75 1.81
C SER A 244 13.46 -22.50 2.21
N VAL A 245 13.21 -22.06 3.43
CA VAL A 245 11.88 -21.70 3.93
C VAL A 245 11.42 -20.36 3.37
N VAL A 246 12.30 -19.38 3.24
CA VAL A 246 11.96 -18.03 2.79
C VAL A 246 11.86 -17.96 1.26
N ALA A 247 12.66 -18.71 0.55
CA ALA A 247 12.78 -18.67 -0.90
C ALA A 247 11.43 -18.73 -1.69
N PRO A 248 10.48 -19.63 -1.36
CA PRO A 248 9.20 -19.68 -2.06
C PRO A 248 8.37 -18.39 -1.90
N HIS A 249 8.51 -17.69 -0.77
CA HIS A 249 7.77 -16.46 -0.48
C HIS A 249 8.36 -15.22 -1.18
N LEU A 250 9.59 -15.30 -1.64
CA LEU A 250 10.25 -14.25 -2.41
C LEU A 250 9.89 -14.30 -3.90
N LYS A 251 9.52 -15.48 -4.40
CA LYS A 251 9.05 -15.61 -5.79
C LYS A 251 7.74 -14.84 -5.97
N MET A 252 7.73 -13.89 -6.88
CA MET A 252 6.50 -13.22 -7.30
C MET A 252 5.83 -14.08 -8.36
N ASN A 253 5.03 -15.05 -7.92
CA ASN A 253 4.19 -15.81 -8.83
C ASN A 253 3.08 -14.89 -9.36
N THR A 254 3.41 -14.10 -10.37
CA THR A 254 2.44 -13.31 -11.15
C THR A 254 1.60 -14.21 -12.06
N ALA A 255 1.83 -15.51 -11.98
CA ALA A 255 1.32 -16.52 -12.87
C ALA A 255 -0.08 -17.04 -12.51
N GLU A 256 -0.66 -16.62 -11.38
CA GLU A 256 -2.01 -17.03 -11.00
C GLU A 256 -3.07 -16.15 -11.66
N ILE A 257 -3.99 -16.79 -12.35
CA ILE A 257 -5.12 -16.17 -13.04
C ILE A 257 -6.39 -16.68 -12.36
N TYR A 258 -7.09 -15.80 -11.65
CA TYR A 258 -8.36 -16.09 -11.01
C TYR A 258 -9.48 -15.79 -12.00
N ILE A 259 -10.31 -16.77 -12.33
CA ILE A 259 -11.37 -16.61 -13.30
C ILE A 259 -12.62 -17.39 -12.86
N THR A 260 -13.78 -16.75 -12.93
CA THR A 260 -15.06 -17.42 -12.67
C THR A 260 -15.39 -18.37 -13.80
N GLU A 261 -16.26 -19.36 -13.52
CA GLU A 261 -16.68 -20.34 -14.52
C GLU A 261 -17.31 -19.69 -15.75
N ASP A 262 -18.17 -18.69 -15.55
CA ASP A 262 -18.84 -18.01 -16.66
C ASP A 262 -17.86 -17.29 -17.58
N ARG A 263 -16.91 -16.56 -17.03
CA ARG A 263 -15.86 -15.88 -17.81
C ARG A 263 -14.92 -16.85 -18.49
N LEU A 264 -14.65 -17.99 -17.86
CA LEU A 264 -13.84 -19.03 -18.47
C LEU A 264 -14.56 -19.67 -19.67
N LYS A 265 -15.86 -19.93 -19.57
CA LYS A 265 -16.68 -20.42 -20.69
C LYS A 265 -16.74 -19.39 -21.83
N GLU A 266 -16.92 -18.11 -21.50
CA GLU A 266 -16.87 -17.01 -22.48
C GLU A 266 -15.53 -16.99 -23.21
N PHE A 267 -14.42 -17.06 -22.46
CA PHE A 267 -13.07 -17.12 -23.01
C PHE A 267 -12.89 -18.34 -23.95
N PHE A 268 -13.36 -19.53 -23.54
CA PHE A 268 -13.28 -20.73 -24.38
C PHE A 268 -14.04 -20.54 -25.70
N SER A 269 -15.20 -19.92 -25.67
CA SER A 269 -16.00 -19.61 -26.85
C SER A 269 -15.29 -18.61 -27.77
N GLU A 270 -14.78 -17.49 -27.24
CA GLU A 270 -14.09 -16.46 -28.02
C GLU A 270 -12.80 -16.99 -28.69
N MET A 271 -12.07 -17.83 -27.97
CA MET A 271 -10.82 -18.40 -28.47
C MET A 271 -11.01 -19.69 -29.26
N ASN A 272 -12.25 -20.18 -29.43
CA ASN A 272 -12.56 -21.47 -30.07
C ASN A 272 -11.73 -22.62 -29.49
N VAL A 273 -11.63 -22.67 -28.14
CA VAL A 273 -10.80 -23.67 -27.45
C VAL A 273 -11.44 -25.06 -27.61
N PRO A 274 -10.71 -26.08 -28.09
CA PRO A 274 -11.25 -27.43 -28.25
C PRO A 274 -11.76 -28.03 -26.94
N GLU A 275 -12.87 -28.74 -26.96
CA GLU A 275 -13.53 -29.30 -25.76
C GLU A 275 -12.59 -30.16 -24.91
N LYS A 276 -11.75 -30.97 -25.55
CA LYS A 276 -10.74 -31.78 -24.87
C LYS A 276 -9.79 -30.90 -24.03
N PHE A 277 -9.42 -29.72 -24.56
CA PHE A 277 -8.52 -28.80 -23.89
C PHE A 277 -9.25 -28.03 -22.77
N GLN A 278 -10.54 -27.66 -22.98
CA GLN A 278 -11.38 -27.09 -21.95
C GLN A 278 -11.44 -28.00 -20.72
N LYS A 279 -11.73 -29.30 -20.94
CA LYS A 279 -11.76 -30.32 -19.88
C LYS A 279 -10.42 -30.38 -19.12
N THR A 280 -9.31 -30.33 -19.84
CA THR A 280 -8.00 -30.36 -19.19
C THR A 280 -7.78 -29.13 -18.29
N ILE A 281 -8.15 -27.93 -18.74
CA ILE A 281 -8.03 -26.70 -17.93
C ILE A 281 -8.96 -26.76 -16.71
N THR A 282 -10.20 -27.20 -16.87
CA THR A 282 -11.17 -27.26 -15.76
C THR A 282 -10.86 -28.34 -14.73
N CYS A 283 -10.13 -29.38 -15.10
CA CYS A 283 -9.69 -30.43 -14.17
C CYS A 283 -8.49 -30.03 -13.32
N LEU A 284 -7.81 -28.92 -13.64
CA LEU A 284 -6.62 -28.49 -12.91
C LEU A 284 -6.93 -27.88 -11.53
N THR A 285 -8.17 -27.51 -11.29
CA THR A 285 -8.58 -26.89 -10.02
C THR A 285 -10.03 -27.25 -9.70
N GLU A 286 -10.31 -27.60 -8.45
CA GLU A 286 -11.68 -27.71 -7.95
C GLU A 286 -12.22 -26.29 -7.69
N PRO A 287 -13.31 -25.86 -8.35
CA PRO A 287 -13.82 -24.52 -8.21
C PRO A 287 -14.69 -24.39 -6.98
N GLU A 288 -14.22 -23.76 -5.93
CA GLU A 288 -15.15 -23.26 -4.90
C GLU A 288 -15.89 -22.01 -5.41
N LYS A 289 -15.17 -21.06 -5.97
CA LYS A 289 -15.70 -19.77 -6.46
C LYS A 289 -14.99 -19.28 -7.72
N PHE A 290 -13.72 -19.62 -7.87
CA PHE A 290 -12.86 -19.25 -8.98
C PHE A 290 -12.00 -20.42 -9.40
N TYR A 291 -11.74 -20.53 -10.70
CA TYR A 291 -10.61 -21.33 -11.19
C TYR A 291 -9.32 -20.53 -10.94
N VAL A 292 -8.33 -21.16 -10.33
CA VAL A 292 -7.00 -20.61 -10.17
C VAL A 292 -6.08 -21.27 -11.19
N LEU A 293 -5.86 -20.60 -12.30
CA LEU A 293 -5.02 -21.09 -13.39
C LEU A 293 -3.62 -20.47 -13.24
N ARG A 294 -2.58 -21.27 -13.49
CA ARG A 294 -1.20 -20.79 -13.48
C ARG A 294 -0.64 -20.81 -14.89
N GLU A 295 0.17 -19.82 -15.25
CA GLU A 295 0.81 -19.79 -16.57
C GLU A 295 1.63 -21.05 -16.85
N GLU A 296 2.28 -21.62 -15.82
CA GLU A 296 3.01 -22.87 -15.90
C GLU A 296 2.15 -24.07 -16.37
N HIS A 297 0.85 -24.07 -16.07
CA HIS A 297 -0.09 -25.06 -16.59
C HIS A 297 -0.15 -25.04 -18.13
N PHE A 298 0.16 -23.89 -18.74
CA PHE A 298 0.17 -23.72 -20.19
C PHE A 298 1.54 -23.96 -20.81
N TRP A 299 2.61 -24.05 -20.00
CA TRP A 299 3.96 -24.37 -20.51
C TRP A 299 4.10 -25.84 -20.85
N GLY A 300 3.49 -26.73 -20.05
CA GLY A 300 3.46 -28.17 -20.27
C GLY A 300 2.58 -28.62 -21.44
N PHE A 301 1.72 -27.77 -21.98
CA PHE A 301 0.91 -28.04 -23.17
C PHE A 301 1.72 -27.93 -24.46
N GLY A 302 2.98 -28.38 -24.40
CA GLY A 302 3.91 -28.33 -25.53
C GLY A 302 3.31 -28.87 -26.81
N ASN A 303 3.32 -28.05 -27.80
CA ASN A 303 3.28 -28.31 -29.25
C ASN A 303 2.19 -29.20 -29.87
N LYS A 304 1.63 -30.20 -29.18
CA LYS A 304 0.62 -31.09 -29.79
C LYS A 304 -0.83 -30.60 -29.62
N ASN A 305 -1.17 -30.02 -28.49
CA ASN A 305 -2.56 -29.59 -28.17
C ASN A 305 -2.80 -28.10 -28.46
N MET A 306 -1.77 -27.29 -28.61
CA MET A 306 -1.82 -25.86 -28.92
C MET A 306 -1.38 -25.54 -30.36
N LYS A 307 -1.35 -26.54 -31.27
CA LYS A 307 -1.04 -26.29 -32.68
C LYS A 307 -2.04 -25.28 -33.26
N GLY A 308 -1.54 -24.09 -33.59
CA GLY A 308 -2.35 -23.00 -34.11
C GLY A 308 -2.64 -21.85 -33.17
N TYR A 309 -2.34 -21.97 -31.87
CA TYR A 309 -2.50 -20.88 -30.90
C TYR A 309 -1.16 -20.18 -30.62
N ASN A 310 -1.19 -18.87 -30.69
CA ASN A 310 -0.09 -18.07 -30.15
C ASN A 310 -0.24 -18.06 -28.60
N LYS A 311 0.69 -18.71 -27.91
CA LYS A 311 0.69 -18.84 -26.45
C LYS A 311 0.56 -17.48 -25.75
N ASN A 312 1.32 -16.49 -26.20
CA ASN A 312 1.29 -15.17 -25.59
C ASN A 312 -0.07 -14.50 -25.77
N LEU A 313 -0.68 -14.61 -26.94
CA LEU A 313 -2.03 -14.11 -27.20
C LEU A 313 -3.06 -14.83 -26.34
N PHE A 314 -2.94 -16.16 -26.20
CA PHE A 314 -3.85 -16.95 -25.36
C PHE A 314 -3.79 -16.52 -23.90
N ILE A 315 -2.59 -16.39 -23.32
CA ILE A 315 -2.42 -15.95 -21.94
C ILE A 315 -2.90 -14.49 -21.77
N THR A 316 -2.61 -13.60 -22.71
CA THR A 316 -3.08 -12.20 -22.70
C THR A 316 -4.60 -12.15 -22.66
N LYS A 317 -5.28 -12.88 -23.54
CA LYS A 317 -6.75 -12.95 -23.57
C LYS A 317 -7.35 -13.58 -22.31
N LEU A 318 -6.72 -14.59 -21.76
CA LEU A 318 -7.12 -15.19 -20.49
C LEU A 318 -7.00 -14.20 -19.33
N ARG A 319 -5.93 -13.39 -19.31
CA ARG A 319 -5.74 -12.34 -18.32
C ARG A 319 -6.74 -11.19 -18.44
N GLU A 320 -7.14 -10.81 -19.66
CA GLU A 320 -8.20 -9.83 -19.90
C GLU A 320 -9.55 -10.27 -19.27
N LYS A 321 -9.83 -11.56 -19.30
CA LYS A 321 -11.06 -12.15 -18.70
C LYS A 321 -10.93 -12.45 -17.21
N SER A 322 -9.74 -12.35 -16.63
CA SER A 322 -9.49 -12.68 -15.24
C SER A 322 -10.27 -11.79 -14.27
N ASN A 323 -10.57 -12.34 -13.10
CA ASN A 323 -11.18 -11.62 -11.98
C ASN A 323 -10.14 -11.21 -10.94
N ALA A 324 -8.87 -11.50 -11.19
CA ALA A 324 -7.80 -11.19 -10.26
C ALA A 324 -7.63 -9.68 -10.09
N PRO A 325 -7.37 -9.21 -8.89
CA PRO A 325 -6.90 -7.84 -8.71
C PRO A 325 -5.57 -7.65 -9.45
N ASN A 326 -5.42 -6.51 -10.12
CA ASN A 326 -4.21 -6.16 -10.88
C ASN A 326 -3.00 -5.84 -9.97
N TYR A 327 -2.98 -6.36 -8.73
CA TYR A 327 -1.93 -6.08 -7.77
C TYR A 327 -1.74 -7.25 -6.79
N HIS A 328 -0.52 -7.42 -6.30
CA HIS A 328 -0.21 -8.32 -5.20
C HIS A 328 -0.05 -7.53 -3.90
N LYS A 329 -0.76 -7.95 -2.86
CA LYS A 329 -0.56 -7.43 -1.51
C LYS A 329 0.52 -8.24 -0.82
N ILE A 330 1.54 -7.55 -0.30
CA ILE A 330 2.45 -8.12 0.69
C ILE A 330 1.78 -7.89 2.03
N GLY A 331 1.20 -8.96 2.59
CA GLY A 331 0.37 -8.86 3.78
C GLY A 331 1.03 -9.44 5.00
N LYS A 332 0.62 -8.93 6.15
CA LYS A 332 1.03 -9.37 7.50
C LYS A 332 0.97 -10.90 7.72
N LYS A 333 0.09 -11.60 7.02
CA LYS A 333 -0.05 -13.06 7.20
C LYS A 333 1.25 -13.82 6.93
N VAL A 334 2.02 -13.42 5.92
CA VAL A 334 3.31 -14.06 5.58
C VAL A 334 4.35 -13.76 6.64
N ASP A 335 4.44 -12.51 7.11
CA ASP A 335 5.33 -12.11 8.18
C ASP A 335 5.06 -12.88 9.48
N ASP A 336 3.79 -12.95 9.89
CA ASP A 336 3.37 -13.66 11.10
C ASP A 336 3.63 -15.17 10.99
N MET A 337 3.43 -15.76 9.81
CA MET A 337 3.67 -17.17 9.56
C MET A 337 5.17 -17.49 9.63
N LEU A 338 6.01 -16.75 8.92
CA LEU A 338 7.46 -16.91 8.91
C LEU A 338 8.05 -16.68 10.30
N TYR A 339 7.58 -15.64 11.00
CA TYR A 339 8.00 -15.38 12.36
C TYR A 339 7.66 -16.54 13.31
N LYS A 340 6.43 -17.05 13.27
CA LYS A 340 6.02 -18.19 14.10
C LYS A 340 6.85 -19.43 13.78
N TYR A 341 7.05 -19.70 12.49
CA TYR A 341 7.77 -20.90 12.03
C TYR A 341 9.26 -20.83 12.37
N MET A 342 9.93 -19.71 12.10
CA MET A 342 11.38 -19.60 12.24
C MET A 342 11.83 -19.17 13.64
N TYR A 343 11.16 -18.18 14.26
CA TYR A 343 11.60 -17.57 15.53
C TYR A 343 10.94 -18.17 16.78
N LYS A 344 9.74 -18.77 16.64
CA LYS A 344 8.99 -19.35 17.75
C LYS A 344 9.08 -20.88 17.83
N SER A 345 9.60 -21.52 16.81
CA SER A 345 9.77 -22.97 16.78
C SER A 345 10.76 -23.42 17.84
N LYS A 346 10.61 -24.66 18.33
CA LYS A 346 11.59 -25.30 19.23
C LYS A 346 12.93 -25.50 18.52
N GLU A 347 12.94 -25.55 17.22
CA GLU A 347 14.09 -25.74 16.33
C GLU A 347 14.64 -24.45 15.74
N LYS A 348 14.28 -23.31 16.34
CA LYS A 348 14.63 -21.96 15.83
C LYS A 348 16.12 -21.80 15.49
N GLU A 349 16.98 -22.46 16.22
CA GLU A 349 18.45 -22.39 16.05
C GLU A 349 18.89 -22.95 14.68
N LYS A 350 18.15 -23.94 14.15
CA LYS A 350 18.46 -24.53 12.85
C LYS A 350 18.26 -23.55 11.66
N PHE A 351 17.44 -22.49 11.84
CA PHE A 351 17.13 -21.53 10.78
C PHE A 351 18.13 -20.38 10.70
N PHE A 352 19.01 -20.24 11.67
CA PHE A 352 19.95 -19.13 11.78
C PHE A 352 21.38 -19.64 11.93
N ASP A 353 22.36 -18.88 11.42
CA ASP A 353 23.76 -19.16 11.62
C ASP A 353 24.14 -18.85 13.07
N GLU A 354 24.82 -19.80 13.75
CA GLU A 354 25.23 -19.69 15.16
C GLU A 354 26.27 -18.56 15.37
N ASN A 355 26.99 -18.17 14.34
CA ASN A 355 28.09 -17.20 14.41
C ASN A 355 27.68 -15.74 14.29
N THR A 356 26.37 -15.40 14.35
CA THR A 356 25.86 -14.03 14.26
C THR A 356 25.27 -13.58 15.60
N GLN A 357 26.14 -13.15 16.50
CA GLN A 357 25.78 -12.32 17.67
C GLN A 357 25.93 -10.83 17.31
#